data_afb5ae7d355de537eda30796b4b33e6a
#
_entry.id   afb5ae7d355de537eda30796b4b33e6a
#
_cell.length_a   1.000
_cell.length_b   1.000
_cell.length_c   1.000
_cell.angle_alpha   90.00
_cell.angle_beta   90.00
_cell.angle_gamma   90.00
#
_symmetry.space_group_name_H-M   'P 1'
#
loop_
_entity.id
_entity.type
_entity.pdbx_description
1 polymer ?
#
loop_
_entity_poly.entity_id
_entity_poly.type
_entity_poly.pdbx_seq_one_letter_code
_entity_poly.pdbx_strand_id
1 'polypeptide(L)'
;MREVKPSVSGVGPVADPGRRGRRRFLQQVSAGAAAALSGPLGPTAGASGEVEALPDTVPVPLPTIAIGRYRLTRLIAGSNPISGYSHSTRNLDEHMKEYFTQERIVAFVERCERMGINAWQTGHGPNEKVVRALGTLRERGSKIHWFCLAWEGEGHRPLGEVVALKPIAMVHHGGATDRLFRGNQAEKVHDFVTKAHDAGVLAGVSSHNPDNIAFIEEKGWENDFFMTCFYNVTRPPEQIRPRLGTVPLGEPFLESDRDLMSAVVRQVKRPCLAFKILAAGRLCSDDESVESAFEYAFSHIKKGDGIIVGMYPRFSDEIAKNVELTLRCAGAEVAKPA
;
A
#
# COMPACT_ATOMS: atom_id res chain seq x y z
N MET A 1 -7.76 16.60 75.91
CA MET A 1 -7.07 16.62 74.65
C MET A 1 -7.80 17.58 73.71
N ARG A 2 -7.15 18.69 73.34
CA ARG A 2 -7.79 19.79 72.60
C ARG A 2 -7.63 19.56 71.12
N GLU A 3 -8.74 19.55 70.37
CA GLU A 3 -8.77 19.60 68.90
C GLU A 3 -8.26 20.97 68.41
N VAL A 4 -7.36 20.97 67.47
CA VAL A 4 -6.87 22.15 66.72
C VAL A 4 -7.48 22.11 65.33
N LYS A 5 -8.38 23.07 65.01
CA LYS A 5 -8.85 23.31 63.64
C LYS A 5 -7.83 24.15 62.86
N PRO A 6 -7.52 23.85 61.59
CA PRO A 6 -6.75 24.77 60.76
C PRO A 6 -7.62 25.85 60.13
N SER A 7 -7.15 27.08 60.16
CA SER A 7 -7.74 28.26 59.55
C SER A 7 -7.57 28.26 58.04
N VAL A 8 -8.66 28.46 57.28
CA VAL A 8 -8.65 28.66 55.83
C VAL A 8 -8.49 30.17 55.57
N SER A 9 -7.37 30.57 55.01
CA SER A 9 -7.17 31.92 54.48
C SER A 9 -7.72 31.98 53.04
N GLY A 10 -8.65 32.95 52.82
CA GLY A 10 -9.32 33.16 51.53
C GLY A 10 -8.32 33.69 50.48
N VAL A 11 -8.37 33.05 49.33
CA VAL A 11 -7.76 33.56 48.08
C VAL A 11 -8.88 34.12 47.22
N GLY A 12 -8.81 35.41 46.94
CA GLY A 12 -9.75 36.12 46.07
C GLY A 12 -9.68 35.66 44.62
N PRO A 13 -10.67 35.92 43.79
CA PRO A 13 -10.74 35.38 42.44
C PRO A 13 -9.67 36.00 41.53
N VAL A 14 -8.79 35.17 40.98
CA VAL A 14 -7.83 35.54 39.94
C VAL A 14 -8.61 35.78 38.64
N ALA A 15 -8.49 37.00 38.09
CA ALA A 15 -9.10 37.37 36.81
C ALA A 15 -8.43 36.61 35.64
N ASP A 16 -9.21 35.87 34.89
CA ASP A 16 -8.79 35.15 33.68
C ASP A 16 -8.53 36.11 32.51
N PRO A 17 -7.29 36.28 32.03
CA PRO A 17 -6.97 37.18 30.89
C PRO A 17 -7.39 36.61 29.52
N GLY A 18 -7.85 35.36 29.42
CA GLY A 18 -8.20 34.71 28.17
C GLY A 18 -9.52 35.12 27.55
N ARG A 19 -10.46 35.69 28.33
CA ARG A 19 -11.81 36.05 27.83
C ARG A 19 -11.85 37.28 26.92
N ARG A 20 -10.90 38.21 27.02
CA ARG A 20 -10.87 39.43 26.17
C ARG A 20 -10.28 39.16 24.78
N GLY A 21 -9.37 38.20 24.63
CA GLY A 21 -8.75 37.88 23.36
C GLY A 21 -9.69 37.14 22.38
N ARG A 22 -10.51 36.22 22.87
CA ARG A 22 -11.47 35.44 22.04
C ARG A 22 -12.60 36.32 21.42
N ARG A 23 -13.10 37.29 22.15
CA ARG A 23 -14.12 38.20 21.60
C ARG A 23 -13.57 39.13 20.51
N ARG A 24 -12.33 39.58 20.62
CA ARG A 24 -11.67 40.42 19.60
C ARG A 24 -11.34 39.64 18.34
N PHE A 25 -10.91 38.38 18.46
CA PHE A 25 -10.64 37.48 17.33
C PHE A 25 -11.90 37.17 16.54
N LEU A 26 -13.00 36.83 17.23
CA LEU A 26 -14.28 36.55 16.55
C LEU A 26 -14.92 37.78 15.88
N GLN A 27 -14.71 38.98 16.41
CA GLN A 27 -15.13 40.23 15.77
C GLN A 27 -14.31 40.59 14.55
N GLN A 28 -13.01 40.25 14.50
CA GLN A 28 -12.17 40.46 13.33
C GLN A 28 -12.46 39.46 12.21
N VAL A 29 -12.80 38.22 12.51
CA VAL A 29 -13.18 37.21 11.52
C VAL A 29 -14.55 37.52 10.89
N SER A 30 -15.52 38.06 11.67
CA SER A 30 -16.83 38.43 11.12
C SER A 30 -16.81 39.72 10.28
N ALA A 31 -15.88 40.67 10.54
CA ALA A 31 -15.74 41.87 9.74
C ALA A 31 -15.03 41.60 8.39
N GLY A 32 -14.13 40.61 8.33
CA GLY A 32 -13.46 40.20 7.08
C GLY A 32 -14.36 39.43 6.11
N ALA A 33 -15.33 38.69 6.61
CA ALA A 33 -16.24 37.91 5.78
C ALA A 33 -17.36 38.73 5.13
N ALA A 34 -17.72 39.87 5.72
CA ALA A 34 -18.76 40.78 5.15
C ALA A 34 -18.27 41.66 4.01
N ALA A 35 -16.96 41.92 3.89
CA ALA A 35 -16.42 42.74 2.84
C ALA A 35 -16.13 42.01 1.52
N ALA A 36 -16.16 40.66 1.53
CA ALA A 36 -15.86 39.82 0.36
C ALA A 36 -17.11 39.46 -0.49
N LEU A 37 -18.32 39.84 -0.07
CA LEU A 37 -19.57 39.43 -0.72
C LEU A 37 -20.31 40.56 -1.50
N SER A 38 -19.69 41.71 -1.69
CA SER A 38 -20.33 42.89 -2.36
C SER A 38 -19.69 43.36 -3.64
N GLY A 39 -18.91 42.51 -4.35
CA GLY A 39 -18.46 42.76 -5.71
C GLY A 39 -19.44 42.20 -6.75
N PRO A 40 -19.69 42.87 -7.91
CA PRO A 40 -20.52 42.30 -8.97
C PRO A 40 -19.85 41.00 -9.50
N LEU A 41 -20.58 39.89 -9.47
CA LEU A 41 -20.20 38.64 -10.13
C LEU A 41 -20.26 38.90 -11.66
N GLY A 42 -19.13 39.31 -12.25
CA GLY A 42 -18.93 39.18 -13.68
C GLY A 42 -18.87 37.70 -14.07
N PRO A 43 -19.28 37.31 -15.30
CA PRO A 43 -19.15 35.93 -15.73
C PRO A 43 -17.67 35.55 -15.73
N THR A 44 -17.27 34.68 -14.78
CA THR A 44 -15.99 34.01 -14.88
C THR A 44 -16.07 33.12 -16.11
N ALA A 45 -15.35 33.52 -17.17
CA ALA A 45 -15.04 32.62 -18.26
C ALA A 45 -14.36 31.39 -17.63
N GLY A 46 -15.08 30.28 -17.57
CA GLY A 46 -14.52 29.02 -17.21
C GLY A 46 -13.41 28.70 -18.20
N ALA A 47 -12.19 28.76 -17.76
CA ALA A 47 -11.11 28.10 -18.45
C ALA A 47 -11.41 26.59 -18.34
N SER A 48 -12.18 26.04 -19.28
CA SER A 48 -12.19 24.65 -19.61
C SER A 48 -10.82 24.35 -20.23
N GLY A 49 -9.80 24.23 -19.38
CA GLY A 49 -8.61 23.51 -19.78
C GLY A 49 -9.08 22.12 -20.15
N GLU A 50 -9.06 21.79 -21.43
CA GLU A 50 -9.17 20.40 -21.87
C GLU A 50 -8.12 19.64 -21.09
N VAL A 51 -8.58 18.77 -20.18
CA VAL A 51 -7.70 17.80 -19.54
C VAL A 51 -7.25 16.91 -20.68
N GLU A 52 -5.99 17.06 -21.08
CA GLU A 52 -5.40 16.22 -22.12
C GLU A 52 -5.66 14.77 -21.77
N ALA A 53 -6.45 14.09 -22.59
CA ALA A 53 -6.84 12.73 -22.34
C ALA A 53 -5.58 11.87 -22.36
N LEU A 54 -5.23 11.30 -21.21
CA LEU A 54 -4.10 10.40 -21.11
C LEU A 54 -4.25 9.23 -22.09
N PRO A 55 -3.18 8.80 -22.75
CA PRO A 55 -3.24 7.81 -23.82
C PRO A 55 -3.86 6.50 -23.36
N ASP A 56 -4.62 5.85 -24.24
CA ASP A 56 -5.25 4.55 -23.97
C ASP A 56 -4.26 3.37 -24.02
N THR A 57 -3.08 3.59 -24.58
CA THR A 57 -2.00 2.60 -24.69
C THR A 57 -0.66 3.26 -24.50
N VAL A 58 0.32 2.50 -24.01
CA VAL A 58 1.71 2.99 -23.91
C VAL A 58 2.48 2.69 -25.19
N PRO A 59 3.26 3.65 -25.70
CA PRO A 59 4.07 3.46 -26.91
C PRO A 59 5.30 2.55 -26.68
N VAL A 60 5.70 2.34 -25.42
CA VAL A 60 6.88 1.56 -25.05
C VAL A 60 6.48 0.49 -24.03
N PRO A 61 6.88 -0.79 -24.25
CA PRO A 61 6.55 -1.84 -23.29
C PRO A 61 7.23 -1.60 -21.93
N LEU A 62 6.48 -1.88 -20.85
CA LEU A 62 7.02 -1.83 -19.50
C LEU A 62 8.19 -2.82 -19.31
N PRO A 63 9.23 -2.46 -18.57
CA PRO A 63 10.28 -3.39 -18.21
C PRO A 63 9.73 -4.57 -17.42
N THR A 64 10.33 -5.76 -17.60
CA THR A 64 9.85 -7.02 -17.02
C THR A 64 10.90 -7.70 -16.15
N ILE A 65 10.43 -8.54 -15.23
CA ILE A 65 11.22 -9.43 -14.38
C ILE A 65 10.79 -10.89 -14.61
N ALA A 66 11.67 -11.82 -14.26
CA ALA A 66 11.38 -13.24 -14.29
C ALA A 66 11.00 -13.72 -12.89
N ILE A 67 9.85 -14.39 -12.74
CA ILE A 67 9.44 -15.11 -11.54
C ILE A 67 9.06 -16.52 -11.97
N GLY A 68 9.89 -17.50 -11.64
CA GLY A 68 9.78 -18.85 -12.19
C GLY A 68 9.75 -18.81 -13.73
N ARG A 69 8.72 -19.41 -14.32
CA ARG A 69 8.54 -19.44 -15.80
C ARG A 69 7.83 -18.19 -16.36
N TYR A 70 7.39 -17.26 -15.50
CA TYR A 70 6.60 -16.11 -15.93
C TYR A 70 7.49 -14.86 -16.08
N ARG A 71 7.13 -14.03 -17.07
CA ARG A 71 7.70 -12.68 -17.21
C ARG A 71 6.64 -11.67 -16.84
N LEU A 72 6.83 -11.04 -15.69
CA LEU A 72 5.90 -10.05 -15.16
C LEU A 72 6.46 -8.64 -15.37
N THR A 73 5.59 -7.67 -15.58
CA THR A 73 5.99 -6.26 -15.61
C THR A 73 6.52 -5.85 -14.23
N ARG A 74 7.50 -4.94 -14.20
CA ARG A 74 8.08 -4.42 -12.94
C ARG A 74 7.05 -3.64 -12.12
N LEU A 75 6.01 -3.08 -12.76
CA LEU A 75 4.82 -2.55 -12.11
C LEU A 75 3.73 -3.63 -12.09
N ILE A 76 3.26 -3.98 -10.92
CA ILE A 76 2.19 -4.95 -10.68
C ILE A 76 1.01 -4.22 -10.04
N ALA A 77 -0.19 -4.44 -10.57
CA ALA A 77 -1.40 -3.87 -9.97
C ALA A 77 -1.71 -4.53 -8.63
N GLY A 78 -1.85 -3.73 -7.56
CA GLY A 78 -2.25 -4.19 -6.24
C GLY A 78 -3.76 -4.08 -6.03
N SER A 79 -4.32 -4.88 -5.14
CA SER A 79 -5.78 -4.95 -4.93
C SER A 79 -6.28 -4.40 -3.60
N ASN A 80 -5.45 -3.81 -2.77
CA ASN A 80 -5.91 -3.29 -1.49
C ASN A 80 -7.09 -2.31 -1.62
N PRO A 81 -7.10 -1.33 -2.55
CA PRO A 81 -8.26 -0.48 -2.78
C PRO A 81 -9.50 -1.26 -3.23
N ILE A 82 -9.35 -2.29 -4.07
CA ILE A 82 -10.44 -3.14 -4.54
C ILE A 82 -11.14 -3.86 -3.37
N SER A 83 -10.38 -4.24 -2.37
CA SER A 83 -10.87 -4.94 -1.17
C SER A 83 -11.24 -4.00 -0.02
N GLY A 84 -11.06 -2.69 -0.18
CA GLY A 84 -11.30 -1.69 0.86
C GLY A 84 -10.29 -1.76 2.00
N TYR A 85 -9.03 -2.01 1.70
CA TYR A 85 -7.94 -1.94 2.67
C TYR A 85 -7.12 -0.67 2.46
N SER A 86 -7.65 0.47 2.93
CA SER A 86 -6.98 1.77 2.80
C SER A 86 -5.78 1.94 3.74
N HIS A 87 -5.71 1.16 4.81
CA HIS A 87 -4.77 1.37 5.92
C HIS A 87 -4.88 2.77 6.56
N SER A 88 -6.07 3.36 6.54
CA SER A 88 -6.36 4.70 7.03
C SER A 88 -7.63 4.69 7.89
N THR A 89 -8.80 4.92 7.30
CA THR A 89 -10.05 5.02 8.03
C THR A 89 -11.11 4.08 7.47
N ARG A 90 -12.02 3.63 8.35
CA ARG A 90 -13.17 2.82 7.94
C ARG A 90 -14.00 3.47 6.84
N ASN A 91 -14.18 4.79 6.89
CA ASN A 91 -14.96 5.49 5.87
C ASN A 91 -14.29 5.41 4.49
N LEU A 92 -12.96 5.50 4.43
CA LEU A 92 -12.24 5.33 3.16
C LEU A 92 -12.30 3.88 2.67
N ASP A 93 -12.26 2.90 3.58
CA ASP A 93 -12.43 1.48 3.23
C ASP A 93 -13.81 1.23 2.58
N GLU A 94 -14.89 1.74 3.17
CA GLU A 94 -16.24 1.61 2.61
C GLU A 94 -16.36 2.35 1.27
N HIS A 95 -15.82 3.56 1.16
CA HIS A 95 -15.81 4.34 -0.07
C HIS A 95 -15.09 3.61 -1.23
N MET A 96 -13.97 2.94 -0.95
CA MET A 96 -13.27 2.09 -1.91
C MET A 96 -14.12 0.88 -2.32
N LYS A 97 -14.76 0.20 -1.36
CA LYS A 97 -15.65 -0.95 -1.63
C LYS A 97 -16.87 -0.59 -2.46
N GLU A 98 -17.46 0.58 -2.24
CA GLU A 98 -18.57 1.11 -3.04
C GLU A 98 -18.12 1.45 -4.46
N TYR A 99 -16.94 2.04 -4.60
CA TYR A 99 -16.39 2.36 -5.92
C TYR A 99 -16.11 1.11 -6.74
N PHE A 100 -15.45 0.10 -6.17
CA PHE A 100 -15.07 -1.12 -6.89
C PHE A 100 -16.24 -2.11 -6.94
N THR A 101 -17.21 -1.86 -7.84
CA THR A 101 -18.17 -2.89 -8.27
C THR A 101 -17.46 -3.96 -9.08
N GLN A 102 -18.13 -5.09 -9.38
CA GLN A 102 -17.55 -6.15 -10.22
C GLN A 102 -17.16 -5.61 -11.61
N GLU A 103 -18.03 -4.80 -12.22
CA GLU A 103 -17.79 -4.21 -13.54
C GLU A 103 -16.59 -3.28 -13.54
N ARG A 104 -16.43 -2.48 -12.47
CA ARG A 104 -15.27 -1.59 -12.31
C ARG A 104 -13.98 -2.35 -12.05
N ILE A 105 -14.03 -3.49 -11.36
CA ILE A 105 -12.86 -4.36 -11.20
C ILE A 105 -12.42 -4.89 -12.57
N VAL A 106 -13.36 -5.39 -13.39
CA VAL A 106 -13.05 -5.85 -14.75
C VAL A 106 -12.47 -4.72 -15.59
N ALA A 107 -13.13 -3.56 -15.63
CA ALA A 107 -12.65 -2.39 -16.38
C ALA A 107 -11.25 -1.91 -15.91
N PHE A 108 -10.99 -1.95 -14.61
CA PHE A 108 -9.69 -1.63 -14.03
C PHE A 108 -8.60 -2.56 -14.54
N VAL A 109 -8.82 -3.87 -14.50
CA VAL A 109 -7.82 -4.86 -14.96
C VAL A 109 -7.63 -4.75 -16.47
N GLU A 110 -8.69 -4.62 -17.25
CA GLU A 110 -8.60 -4.40 -18.72
C GLU A 110 -7.83 -3.10 -19.04
N ARG A 111 -8.02 -2.02 -18.24
CA ARG A 111 -7.24 -0.79 -18.40
C ARG A 111 -5.76 -1.02 -18.07
N CYS A 112 -5.46 -1.78 -17.02
CA CYS A 112 -4.08 -2.17 -16.69
C CYS A 112 -3.44 -2.93 -17.86
N GLU A 113 -4.12 -3.90 -18.45
CA GLU A 113 -3.62 -4.65 -19.62
C GLU A 113 -3.38 -3.74 -20.83
N ARG A 114 -4.32 -2.85 -21.17
CA ARG A 114 -4.12 -1.88 -22.27
C ARG A 114 -2.93 -0.95 -22.01
N MET A 115 -2.65 -0.63 -20.76
CA MET A 115 -1.49 0.17 -20.35
C MET A 115 -0.22 -0.68 -20.15
N GLY A 116 -0.22 -1.94 -20.59
CA GLY A 116 0.95 -2.82 -20.59
C GLY A 116 1.27 -3.49 -19.25
N ILE A 117 0.47 -3.30 -18.20
CA ILE A 117 0.63 -4.03 -16.94
C ILE A 117 0.08 -5.44 -17.14
N ASN A 118 0.91 -6.46 -16.97
CA ASN A 118 0.52 -7.85 -17.23
C ASN A 118 0.34 -8.70 -15.96
N ALA A 119 0.41 -8.09 -14.77
CA ALA A 119 0.28 -8.82 -13.51
C ALA A 119 -0.61 -8.08 -12.50
N TRP A 120 -1.44 -8.87 -11.80
CA TRP A 120 -2.36 -8.40 -10.77
C TRP A 120 -2.19 -9.21 -9.49
N GLN A 121 -1.86 -8.55 -8.38
CA GLN A 121 -1.81 -9.14 -7.05
C GLN A 121 -3.16 -8.94 -6.36
N THR A 122 -3.82 -10.03 -5.97
CA THR A 122 -5.09 -9.99 -5.24
C THR A 122 -4.88 -10.21 -3.73
N GLY A 123 -5.89 -9.80 -2.94
CA GLY A 123 -5.89 -10.00 -1.49
C GLY A 123 -6.06 -11.47 -1.07
N HIS A 124 -6.40 -11.65 0.18
CA HIS A 124 -6.52 -12.97 0.84
C HIS A 124 -7.56 -13.86 0.19
N GLY A 125 -7.12 -14.91 -0.45
CA GLY A 125 -7.99 -15.82 -1.17
C GLY A 125 -9.13 -15.03 -1.82
N PRO A 126 -9.14 -14.78 -3.11
CA PRO A 126 -9.96 -13.74 -3.72
C PRO A 126 -11.41 -13.82 -3.25
N ASN A 127 -11.96 -12.68 -2.84
CA ASN A 127 -13.36 -12.58 -2.45
C ASN A 127 -14.28 -12.82 -3.66
N GLU A 128 -15.58 -13.00 -3.42
CA GLU A 128 -16.52 -13.35 -4.47
C GLU A 128 -16.59 -12.33 -5.64
N LYS A 129 -16.41 -11.03 -5.37
CA LYS A 129 -16.34 -10.01 -6.44
C LYS A 129 -15.12 -10.23 -7.34
N VAL A 130 -13.97 -10.53 -6.74
CA VAL A 130 -12.72 -10.82 -7.48
C VAL A 130 -12.83 -12.13 -8.23
N VAL A 131 -13.42 -13.18 -7.65
CA VAL A 131 -13.64 -14.47 -8.32
C VAL A 131 -14.50 -14.30 -9.57
N ARG A 132 -15.63 -13.58 -9.44
CA ARG A 132 -16.48 -13.29 -10.60
C ARG A 132 -15.79 -12.43 -11.64
N ALA A 133 -15.02 -11.42 -11.21
CA ALA A 133 -14.23 -10.60 -12.13
C ALA A 133 -13.19 -11.42 -12.90
N LEU A 134 -12.48 -12.33 -12.23
CA LEU A 134 -11.55 -13.27 -12.89
C LEU A 134 -12.26 -14.17 -13.92
N GLY A 135 -13.48 -14.64 -13.63
CA GLY A 135 -14.31 -15.38 -14.60
C GLY A 135 -14.58 -14.54 -15.84
N THR A 136 -15.14 -13.33 -15.65
CA THR A 136 -15.45 -12.41 -16.76
C THR A 136 -14.22 -12.02 -17.58
N LEU A 137 -13.08 -11.75 -16.91
CA LEU A 137 -11.82 -11.44 -17.59
C LEU A 137 -11.36 -12.60 -18.50
N ARG A 138 -11.45 -13.84 -18.02
CA ARG A 138 -11.10 -15.03 -18.81
C ARG A 138 -12.02 -15.19 -20.03
N GLU A 139 -13.34 -15.03 -19.85
CA GLU A 139 -14.33 -15.07 -20.92
C GLU A 139 -14.04 -14.02 -22.00
N ARG A 140 -13.54 -12.85 -21.61
CA ARG A 140 -13.13 -11.77 -22.52
C ARG A 140 -11.72 -11.94 -23.09
N GLY A 141 -11.02 -13.03 -22.74
CA GLY A 141 -9.70 -13.34 -23.28
C GLY A 141 -8.53 -12.58 -22.67
N SER A 142 -8.70 -11.98 -21.48
CA SER A 142 -7.63 -11.35 -20.71
C SER A 142 -6.45 -12.30 -20.51
N LYS A 143 -5.25 -11.77 -20.64
CA LYS A 143 -3.97 -12.48 -20.43
C LYS A 143 -3.28 -12.10 -19.14
N ILE A 144 -3.96 -11.33 -18.26
CA ILE A 144 -3.40 -10.91 -16.99
C ILE A 144 -2.93 -12.12 -16.18
N HIS A 145 -1.68 -12.11 -15.75
CA HIS A 145 -1.19 -13.03 -14.74
C HIS A 145 -1.68 -12.55 -13.37
N TRP A 146 -2.25 -13.44 -12.58
CA TRP A 146 -2.67 -13.06 -11.24
C TRP A 146 -2.13 -14.01 -10.18
N PHE A 147 -1.87 -13.48 -9.01
CA PHE A 147 -1.47 -14.21 -7.82
C PHE A 147 -2.12 -13.59 -6.58
N CYS A 148 -2.19 -14.32 -5.49
CA CYS A 148 -2.88 -13.84 -4.31
C CYS A 148 -2.11 -14.10 -3.02
N LEU A 149 -2.41 -13.27 -2.03
CA LEU A 149 -2.09 -13.58 -0.64
C LEU A 149 -2.95 -14.76 -0.20
N ALA A 150 -2.35 -15.72 0.50
CA ALA A 150 -3.04 -16.86 1.05
C ALA A 150 -2.38 -17.26 2.38
N TRP A 151 -3.12 -17.89 3.24
CA TRP A 151 -2.64 -18.66 4.41
C TRP A 151 -3.78 -19.50 4.94
N GLU A 152 -3.46 -20.51 5.74
CA GLU A 152 -4.46 -21.34 6.41
C GLU A 152 -4.94 -20.65 7.70
N GLY A 153 -6.25 -20.61 7.90
CA GLY A 153 -6.86 -20.01 9.08
C GLY A 153 -8.38 -19.89 8.95
N GLU A 154 -9.04 -19.70 10.07
CA GLU A 154 -10.48 -19.51 10.11
C GLU A 154 -10.90 -18.28 9.31
N GLY A 155 -11.98 -18.40 8.54
CA GLY A 155 -12.50 -17.32 7.69
C GLY A 155 -11.75 -17.09 6.38
N HIS A 156 -10.74 -17.94 6.06
CA HIS A 156 -10.02 -17.86 4.79
C HIS A 156 -10.42 -18.98 3.84
N ARG A 157 -10.31 -18.69 2.54
CA ARG A 157 -10.57 -19.69 1.50
C ARG A 157 -9.52 -20.80 1.59
N PRO A 158 -9.92 -22.09 1.61
CA PRO A 158 -8.99 -23.20 1.60
C PRO A 158 -8.02 -23.15 0.42
N LEU A 159 -6.75 -23.54 0.63
CA LEU A 159 -5.73 -23.44 -0.43
C LEU A 159 -6.12 -24.20 -1.70
N GLY A 160 -6.75 -25.36 -1.58
CA GLY A 160 -7.23 -26.12 -2.74
C GLY A 160 -8.25 -25.37 -3.59
N GLU A 161 -9.15 -24.60 -2.97
CA GLU A 161 -10.09 -23.73 -3.69
C GLU A 161 -9.40 -22.56 -4.38
N VAL A 162 -8.35 -22.00 -3.74
CA VAL A 162 -7.52 -20.96 -4.37
C VAL A 162 -6.81 -21.48 -5.60
N VAL A 163 -6.21 -22.67 -5.51
CA VAL A 163 -5.53 -23.35 -6.63
C VAL A 163 -6.49 -23.62 -7.78
N ALA A 164 -7.75 -24.03 -7.49
CA ALA A 164 -8.78 -24.25 -8.51
C ALA A 164 -9.10 -22.99 -9.35
N LEU A 165 -8.85 -21.81 -8.82
CA LEU A 165 -8.94 -20.53 -9.55
C LEU A 165 -7.75 -20.27 -10.49
N LYS A 166 -6.73 -21.13 -10.48
CA LYS A 166 -5.54 -21.09 -11.35
C LYS A 166 -4.72 -19.79 -11.21
N PRO A 167 -4.27 -19.41 -10.02
CA PRO A 167 -3.26 -18.36 -9.86
C PRO A 167 -1.91 -18.84 -10.42
N ILE A 168 -1.03 -17.91 -10.80
CA ILE A 168 0.36 -18.25 -11.11
C ILE A 168 1.18 -18.51 -9.84
N ALA A 169 0.79 -17.91 -8.72
CA ALA A 169 1.46 -18.09 -7.43
C ALA A 169 0.47 -17.88 -6.27
N MET A 170 0.79 -18.49 -5.12
CA MET A 170 0.24 -18.15 -3.82
C MET A 170 1.35 -17.55 -2.96
N VAL A 171 1.03 -16.51 -2.18
CA VAL A 171 1.98 -15.81 -1.33
C VAL A 171 1.51 -15.88 0.12
N HIS A 172 2.35 -16.41 1.02
CA HIS A 172 2.02 -16.41 2.44
C HIS A 172 1.86 -14.97 2.95
N HIS A 173 0.72 -14.67 3.58
CA HIS A 173 0.34 -13.31 3.95
C HIS A 173 1.30 -12.67 4.95
N GLY A 174 1.78 -11.45 4.68
CA GLY A 174 2.82 -10.78 5.47
C GLY A 174 2.52 -10.65 6.96
N GLY A 175 1.32 -10.21 7.33
CA GLY A 175 0.93 -10.11 8.74
C GLY A 175 0.82 -11.49 9.43
N ALA A 176 0.45 -12.55 8.69
CA ALA A 176 0.47 -13.92 9.21
C ALA A 176 1.91 -14.42 9.37
N THR A 177 2.78 -14.19 8.39
CA THR A 177 4.21 -14.46 8.48
C THR A 177 4.81 -13.81 9.73
N ASP A 178 4.64 -12.50 9.88
CA ASP A 178 5.22 -11.75 10.99
C ASP A 178 4.71 -12.24 12.36
N ARG A 179 3.43 -12.63 12.44
CA ARG A 179 2.86 -13.21 13.66
C ARG A 179 3.45 -14.59 13.98
N LEU A 180 3.61 -15.46 12.99
CA LEU A 180 4.18 -16.78 13.15
C LEU A 180 5.64 -16.71 13.58
N PHE A 181 6.42 -15.81 12.98
CA PHE A 181 7.81 -15.57 13.38
C PHE A 181 7.92 -15.09 14.84
N ARG A 182 7.09 -14.11 15.24
CA ARG A 182 7.04 -13.68 16.65
C ARG A 182 6.63 -14.79 17.63
N GLY A 183 5.81 -15.72 17.17
CA GLY A 183 5.36 -16.88 17.94
C GLY A 183 6.31 -18.08 17.87
N ASN A 184 7.53 -17.95 17.33
CA ASN A 184 8.48 -19.05 17.11
C ASN A 184 7.87 -20.23 16.32
N GLN A 185 7.03 -19.92 15.33
CA GLN A 185 6.34 -20.90 14.47
C GLN A 185 6.69 -20.68 12.98
N ALA A 186 7.92 -20.24 12.69
CA ALA A 186 8.37 -19.93 11.33
C ALA A 186 8.20 -21.13 10.37
N GLU A 187 8.35 -22.35 10.85
CA GLU A 187 8.19 -23.58 10.04
C GLU A 187 6.82 -23.69 9.37
N LYS A 188 5.77 -23.13 9.96
CA LYS A 188 4.45 -23.10 9.31
C LYS A 188 4.42 -22.26 8.03
N VAL A 189 5.32 -21.28 7.92
CA VAL A 189 5.49 -20.48 6.68
C VAL A 189 6.21 -21.34 5.64
N HIS A 190 7.18 -22.14 6.04
CA HIS A 190 7.87 -23.09 5.17
C HIS A 190 6.93 -24.20 4.69
N ASP A 191 6.11 -24.75 5.58
CA ASP A 191 5.07 -25.73 5.22
C ASP A 191 4.11 -25.18 4.15
N PHE A 192 3.77 -23.87 4.22
CA PHE A 192 2.96 -23.24 3.19
C PHE A 192 3.68 -23.19 1.83
N VAL A 193 4.99 -22.92 1.81
CA VAL A 193 5.79 -22.92 0.58
C VAL A 193 5.74 -24.31 -0.07
N THR A 194 5.97 -25.36 0.71
CA THR A 194 5.87 -26.75 0.26
C THR A 194 4.49 -27.06 -0.31
N LYS A 195 3.40 -26.72 0.41
CA LYS A 195 2.02 -26.94 -0.06
C LYS A 195 1.70 -26.20 -1.37
N ALA A 196 2.24 -25.01 -1.57
CA ALA A 196 2.04 -24.28 -2.81
C ALA A 196 2.72 -24.98 -3.99
N HIS A 197 3.95 -25.46 -3.79
CA HIS A 197 4.69 -26.23 -4.80
C HIS A 197 4.02 -27.56 -5.10
N ASP A 198 3.56 -28.30 -4.09
CA ASP A 198 2.82 -29.58 -4.25
C ASP A 198 1.53 -29.36 -5.04
N ALA A 199 0.92 -28.19 -4.92
CA ALA A 199 -0.25 -27.80 -5.70
C ALA A 199 0.09 -27.28 -7.12
N GLY A 200 1.36 -27.26 -7.52
CA GLY A 200 1.83 -26.88 -8.85
C GLY A 200 1.83 -25.39 -9.16
N VAL A 201 1.76 -24.54 -8.14
CA VAL A 201 1.85 -23.07 -8.27
C VAL A 201 3.13 -22.53 -7.62
N LEU A 202 3.60 -21.37 -8.07
CA LEU A 202 4.75 -20.72 -7.45
C LEU A 202 4.40 -20.28 -6.01
N ALA A 203 5.40 -20.30 -5.14
CA ALA A 203 5.29 -19.92 -3.75
C ALA A 203 6.02 -18.61 -3.46
N GLY A 204 5.30 -17.60 -2.98
CA GLY A 204 5.88 -16.38 -2.45
C GLY A 204 5.77 -16.30 -0.93
N VAL A 205 6.66 -15.56 -0.29
CA VAL A 205 6.53 -15.20 1.12
C VAL A 205 6.53 -13.68 1.26
N SER A 206 5.52 -13.16 1.97
CA SER A 206 5.43 -11.74 2.29
C SER A 206 5.80 -11.47 3.74
N SER A 207 6.47 -10.36 4.00
CA SER A 207 6.74 -9.86 5.35
C SER A 207 6.85 -8.34 5.39
N HIS A 208 6.50 -7.76 6.56
CA HIS A 208 6.75 -6.35 6.88
C HIS A 208 8.06 -6.17 7.67
N ASN A 209 8.58 -7.25 8.24
CA ASN A 209 9.83 -7.24 9.00
C ASN A 209 10.99 -7.71 8.11
N PRO A 210 12.03 -6.88 7.87
CA PRO A 210 13.20 -7.26 7.07
C PRO A 210 13.94 -8.48 7.65
N ASP A 211 13.98 -8.64 8.99
CA ASP A 211 14.66 -9.77 9.63
C ASP A 211 14.06 -11.12 9.23
N ASN A 212 12.74 -11.18 9.01
CA ASN A 212 12.08 -12.40 8.56
C ASN A 212 12.51 -12.78 7.15
N ILE A 213 12.64 -11.79 6.25
CA ILE A 213 13.11 -12.01 4.87
C ILE A 213 14.57 -12.50 4.88
N ALA A 214 15.43 -11.85 5.66
CA ALA A 214 16.83 -12.24 5.81
C ALA A 214 16.96 -13.68 6.36
N PHE A 215 16.18 -14.02 7.40
CA PHE A 215 16.14 -15.38 7.97
C PHE A 215 15.74 -16.43 6.93
N ILE A 216 14.67 -16.19 6.16
CA ILE A 216 14.18 -17.13 5.14
C ILE A 216 15.24 -17.35 4.06
N GLU A 217 15.89 -16.27 3.60
CA GLU A 217 16.98 -16.36 2.62
C GLU A 217 18.18 -17.14 3.17
N GLU A 218 18.59 -16.89 4.42
CA GLU A 218 19.68 -17.59 5.09
C GLU A 218 19.39 -19.09 5.26
N LYS A 219 18.14 -19.42 5.59
CA LYS A 219 17.68 -20.82 5.70
C LYS A 219 17.60 -21.55 4.35
N GLY A 220 17.64 -20.80 3.25
CA GLY A 220 17.58 -21.39 1.91
C GLY A 220 16.22 -22.01 1.57
N TRP A 221 15.13 -21.51 2.12
CA TRP A 221 13.78 -22.01 1.77
C TRP A 221 13.50 -21.86 0.28
N GLU A 222 12.66 -22.74 -0.27
CA GLU A 222 12.45 -22.91 -1.69
C GLU A 222 11.49 -21.88 -2.32
N ASN A 223 11.02 -20.89 -1.57
CA ASN A 223 10.10 -19.88 -2.12
C ASN A 223 10.66 -19.21 -3.37
N ASP A 224 9.82 -19.00 -4.38
CA ASP A 224 10.23 -18.47 -5.68
C ASP A 224 10.55 -16.98 -5.65
N PHE A 225 9.89 -16.22 -4.78
CA PHE A 225 10.06 -14.77 -4.64
C PHE A 225 9.62 -14.28 -3.26
N PHE A 226 9.93 -13.02 -2.97
CA PHE A 226 9.45 -12.33 -1.79
C PHE A 226 8.49 -11.20 -2.15
N MET A 227 7.51 -10.93 -1.28
CA MET A 227 6.81 -9.64 -1.21
C MET A 227 7.32 -8.87 0.00
N THR A 228 7.99 -7.76 -0.23
CA THR A 228 8.72 -7.00 0.79
C THR A 228 8.04 -5.66 1.06
N CYS A 229 7.47 -5.51 2.25
CA CYS A 229 6.85 -4.24 2.65
C CYS A 229 7.92 -3.20 2.98
N PHE A 230 7.83 -2.01 2.40
CA PHE A 230 8.76 -0.92 2.72
C PHE A 230 8.59 -0.37 4.14
N TYR A 231 7.49 -0.73 4.82
CA TYR A 231 7.23 -0.25 6.19
C TYR A 231 6.89 -1.43 7.10
N ASN A 232 7.55 -1.49 8.28
CA ASN A 232 7.28 -2.52 9.28
C ASN A 232 6.05 -2.15 10.12
N VAL A 233 4.87 -2.17 9.46
CA VAL A 233 3.58 -1.80 10.05
C VAL A 233 3.08 -2.80 11.09
N THR A 234 3.67 -3.99 11.16
CA THR A 234 3.35 -5.02 12.16
C THR A 234 4.25 -4.99 13.38
N ARG A 235 5.13 -3.98 13.49
CA ARG A 235 6.04 -3.78 14.63
C ARG A 235 5.23 -3.68 15.92
N PRO A 236 5.54 -4.49 16.94
CA PRO A 236 4.78 -4.50 18.17
C PRO A 236 5.09 -3.27 19.04
N PRO A 237 4.16 -2.87 19.95
CA PRO A 237 4.30 -1.68 20.78
C PRO A 237 5.59 -1.58 21.58
N GLU A 238 6.11 -2.70 22.08
CA GLU A 238 7.36 -2.77 22.83
C GLU A 238 8.60 -2.40 22.00
N GLN A 239 8.53 -2.49 20.69
CA GLN A 239 9.59 -2.03 19.77
C GLN A 239 9.38 -0.59 19.30
N ILE A 240 8.15 -0.07 19.39
CA ILE A 240 7.81 1.29 18.98
C ILE A 240 8.08 2.28 20.10
N ARG A 241 7.62 1.98 21.32
CA ARG A 241 7.72 2.88 22.48
C ARG A 241 9.14 3.37 22.78
N PRO A 242 10.19 2.54 22.73
CA PRO A 242 11.57 3.01 22.93
C PRO A 242 12.06 3.99 21.86
N ARG A 243 11.52 3.91 20.65
CA ARG A 243 11.91 4.76 19.51
C ARG A 243 11.19 6.10 19.49
N LEU A 244 9.89 6.10 19.82
CA LEU A 244 9.00 7.26 19.66
C LEU A 244 8.55 7.87 20.99
N GLY A 245 8.87 7.25 22.14
CA GLY A 245 8.34 7.65 23.45
C GLY A 245 6.87 7.31 23.68
N THR A 246 6.15 6.96 22.60
CA THR A 246 4.72 6.66 22.59
C THR A 246 4.40 5.57 21.56
N VAL A 247 3.14 5.17 21.46
CA VAL A 247 2.64 4.25 20.44
C VAL A 247 1.61 5.00 19.58
N PRO A 248 1.72 5.01 18.25
CA PRO A 248 0.75 5.66 17.36
C PRO A 248 -0.63 5.00 17.47
N LEU A 249 -1.71 5.75 17.22
CA LEU A 249 -3.09 5.24 17.18
C LEU A 249 -3.41 4.46 15.90
N GLY A 250 -2.46 4.32 14.98
CA GLY A 250 -2.60 3.59 13.72
C GLY A 250 -1.37 2.75 13.42
N GLU A 251 -1.31 2.22 12.21
CA GLU A 251 -0.13 1.48 11.75
C GLU A 251 1.12 2.38 11.78
N PRO A 252 2.27 1.88 12.28
CA PRO A 252 3.50 2.66 12.38
C PRO A 252 4.22 2.71 11.01
N PHE A 253 3.96 3.74 10.22
CA PHE A 253 4.74 4.04 9.03
C PHE A 253 5.92 4.94 9.42
N LEU A 254 7.11 4.35 9.58
CA LEU A 254 8.32 5.10 9.89
C LEU A 254 9.17 5.25 8.63
N GLU A 255 9.62 6.44 8.33
CA GLU A 255 10.40 6.74 7.13
C GLU A 255 11.64 5.84 6.99
N SER A 256 12.36 5.62 8.10
CA SER A 256 13.55 4.75 8.13
C SER A 256 13.29 3.27 7.82
N ASP A 257 12.03 2.81 7.82
CA ASP A 257 11.73 1.39 7.57
C ASP A 257 12.03 0.99 6.13
N ARG A 258 11.80 1.90 5.17
CA ARG A 258 12.09 1.63 3.75
C ARG A 258 13.58 1.40 3.51
N ASP A 259 14.47 2.10 4.24
CA ASP A 259 15.92 1.91 4.14
C ASP A 259 16.33 0.53 4.67
N LEU A 260 15.74 0.10 5.78
CA LEU A 260 16.00 -1.21 6.38
C LEU A 260 15.54 -2.34 5.46
N MET A 261 14.32 -2.26 4.92
CA MET A 261 13.81 -3.29 4.02
C MET A 261 14.57 -3.31 2.70
N SER A 262 14.86 -2.17 2.09
CA SER A 262 15.59 -2.12 0.84
C SER A 262 17.04 -2.60 0.97
N ALA A 263 17.67 -2.42 2.14
CA ALA A 263 18.99 -3.02 2.41
C ALA A 263 18.94 -4.55 2.33
N VAL A 264 17.92 -5.19 2.88
CA VAL A 264 17.72 -6.64 2.79
C VAL A 264 17.36 -7.05 1.36
N VAL A 265 16.47 -6.32 0.68
CA VAL A 265 16.07 -6.58 -0.72
C VAL A 265 17.30 -6.64 -1.65
N ARG A 266 18.28 -5.78 -1.44
CA ARG A 266 19.54 -5.79 -2.24
C ARG A 266 20.44 -6.99 -1.97
N GLN A 267 20.31 -7.63 -0.80
CA GLN A 267 21.16 -8.75 -0.39
C GLN A 267 20.58 -10.12 -0.78
N VAL A 268 19.24 -10.28 -0.76
CA VAL A 268 18.62 -11.55 -1.10
C VAL A 268 18.74 -11.84 -2.60
N LYS A 269 18.90 -13.11 -2.94
CA LYS A 269 19.12 -13.56 -4.33
C LYS A 269 17.82 -13.62 -5.12
N ARG A 270 16.72 -14.01 -4.46
CA ARG A 270 15.41 -14.18 -5.10
C ARG A 270 14.81 -12.84 -5.53
N PRO A 271 13.96 -12.82 -6.55
CA PRO A 271 13.19 -11.63 -6.90
C PRO A 271 12.37 -11.13 -5.73
N CYS A 272 12.33 -9.81 -5.57
CA CYS A 272 11.51 -9.13 -4.57
C CYS A 272 10.45 -8.25 -5.26
N LEU A 273 9.24 -8.30 -4.73
CA LEU A 273 8.14 -7.40 -5.09
C LEU A 273 7.93 -6.43 -3.94
N ALA A 274 8.48 -5.22 -4.05
CA ALA A 274 8.34 -4.19 -3.04
C ALA A 274 6.90 -3.64 -3.04
N PHE A 275 6.26 -3.54 -1.88
CA PHE A 275 4.91 -2.99 -1.79
C PHE A 275 4.78 -1.94 -0.69
N LYS A 276 3.65 -1.21 -0.70
CA LYS A 276 3.43 0.00 0.11
C LYS A 276 4.46 1.11 -0.17
N ILE A 277 5.06 1.16 -1.36
CA ILE A 277 6.05 2.21 -1.72
C ILE A 277 5.50 3.63 -1.52
N LEU A 278 4.18 3.81 -1.64
CA LEU A 278 3.44 5.05 -1.38
C LEU A 278 2.96 5.19 0.09
N ALA A 279 3.49 4.39 1.02
CA ALA A 279 3.09 4.38 2.44
C ALA A 279 1.55 4.34 2.64
N ALA A 280 0.84 3.55 1.83
CA ALA A 280 -0.63 3.49 1.83
C ALA A 280 -1.29 4.87 1.72
N GLY A 281 -0.86 5.68 0.76
CA GLY A 281 -1.40 7.01 0.46
C GLY A 281 -0.79 8.16 1.27
N ARG A 282 0.09 7.89 2.24
CA ARG A 282 0.75 8.96 3.02
C ARG A 282 1.78 9.76 2.21
N LEU A 283 2.27 9.19 1.12
CA LEU A 283 3.15 9.83 0.13
C LEU A 283 2.41 10.15 -1.17
N CYS A 284 1.14 10.56 -1.06
CA CYS A 284 0.28 10.93 -2.20
C CYS A 284 -0.33 12.32 -2.01
N SER A 285 0.37 13.24 -1.32
CA SER A 285 -0.09 14.62 -1.13
C SER A 285 -0.15 15.40 -2.46
N ASP A 286 0.75 15.08 -3.36
CA ASP A 286 0.92 15.69 -4.68
C ASP A 286 1.67 14.73 -5.62
N ASP A 287 1.76 15.10 -6.90
CA ASP A 287 2.41 14.28 -7.93
C ASP A 287 3.95 14.16 -7.68
N GLU A 288 4.60 15.17 -7.11
CA GLU A 288 6.04 15.17 -6.78
C GLU A 288 6.36 14.15 -5.69
N SER A 289 5.53 14.05 -4.65
CA SER A 289 5.66 13.06 -3.58
C SER A 289 5.52 11.64 -4.12
N VAL A 290 4.58 11.41 -5.05
CA VAL A 290 4.39 10.12 -5.71
C VAL A 290 5.61 9.77 -6.56
N GLU A 291 6.11 10.72 -7.37
CA GLU A 291 7.30 10.53 -8.20
C GLU A 291 8.53 10.18 -7.34
N SER A 292 8.79 10.96 -6.30
CA SER A 292 9.89 10.70 -5.35
C SER A 292 9.82 9.30 -4.72
N ALA A 293 8.61 8.81 -4.43
CA ALA A 293 8.43 7.46 -3.90
C ALA A 293 8.75 6.36 -4.93
N PHE A 294 8.41 6.58 -6.21
CA PHE A 294 8.78 5.67 -7.31
C PHE A 294 10.29 5.68 -7.57
N GLU A 295 10.91 6.86 -7.62
CA GLU A 295 12.37 7.00 -7.76
C GLU A 295 13.10 6.31 -6.63
N TYR A 296 12.68 6.54 -5.39
CA TYR A 296 13.24 5.84 -4.24
C TYR A 296 13.11 4.32 -4.41
N ALA A 297 11.93 3.83 -4.73
CA ALA A 297 11.70 2.39 -4.86
C ALA A 297 12.61 1.76 -5.91
N PHE A 298 12.62 2.29 -7.14
CA PHE A 298 13.41 1.71 -8.23
C PHE A 298 14.92 1.87 -8.07
N SER A 299 15.38 2.91 -7.38
CA SER A 299 16.81 3.10 -7.07
C SER A 299 17.31 2.20 -5.93
N HIS A 300 16.42 1.64 -5.10
CA HIS A 300 16.78 0.86 -3.92
C HIS A 300 16.43 -0.63 -4.02
N ILE A 301 15.82 -1.09 -5.11
CA ILE A 301 15.61 -2.52 -5.41
C ILE A 301 16.52 -2.97 -6.55
N LYS A 302 16.67 -4.30 -6.73
CA LYS A 302 17.49 -4.88 -7.80
C LYS A 302 16.82 -4.72 -9.18
N LYS A 303 17.59 -4.82 -10.26
CA LYS A 303 17.05 -4.85 -11.65
C LYS A 303 16.05 -6.00 -11.88
N GLY A 304 16.23 -7.12 -11.16
CA GLY A 304 15.34 -8.30 -11.20
C GLY A 304 14.13 -8.21 -10.26
N ASP A 305 13.89 -7.06 -9.66
CA ASP A 305 12.77 -6.84 -8.73
C ASP A 305 11.68 -5.97 -9.35
N GLY A 306 10.49 -6.02 -8.76
CA GLY A 306 9.34 -5.21 -9.15
C GLY A 306 8.67 -4.50 -7.98
N ILE A 307 7.65 -3.73 -8.28
CA ILE A 307 6.83 -3.03 -7.29
C ILE A 307 5.35 -3.44 -7.43
N ILE A 308 4.63 -3.48 -6.32
CA ILE A 308 3.18 -3.66 -6.29
C ILE A 308 2.56 -2.36 -5.80
N VAL A 309 1.70 -1.75 -6.61
CA VAL A 309 1.03 -0.50 -6.30
C VAL A 309 -0.48 -0.68 -6.32
N GLY A 310 -1.13 -0.44 -5.18
CA GLY A 310 -2.58 -0.32 -5.12
C GLY A 310 -3.01 1.00 -5.77
N MET A 311 -3.98 0.94 -6.68
CA MET A 311 -4.46 2.08 -7.44
C MET A 311 -5.95 2.29 -7.20
N TYR A 312 -6.35 3.55 -7.00
CA TYR A 312 -7.74 3.96 -6.77
C TYR A 312 -8.14 5.06 -7.75
N PRO A 313 -8.37 4.72 -9.05
CA PRO A 313 -8.51 5.69 -10.14
C PRO A 313 -9.90 6.37 -10.15
N ARG A 314 -10.38 6.80 -8.98
CA ARG A 314 -11.65 7.52 -8.87
C ARG A 314 -11.54 8.99 -9.21
N PHE A 315 -10.40 9.60 -8.88
CA PHE A 315 -10.20 11.04 -8.95
C PHE A 315 -9.15 11.45 -9.98
N SER A 316 -8.30 10.52 -10.40
CA SER A 316 -7.27 10.70 -11.42
C SER A 316 -6.95 9.38 -12.09
N ASP A 317 -6.34 9.40 -13.27
CA ASP A 317 -5.86 8.19 -13.94
C ASP A 317 -4.53 7.71 -13.33
N GLU A 318 -4.62 7.11 -12.13
CA GLU A 318 -3.45 6.57 -11.43
C GLU A 318 -2.77 5.44 -12.22
N ILE A 319 -3.50 4.74 -13.11
CA ILE A 319 -2.92 3.67 -13.92
C ILE A 319 -1.92 4.27 -14.91
N ALA A 320 -2.32 5.27 -15.69
CA ALA A 320 -1.46 5.92 -16.66
C ALA A 320 -0.27 6.62 -15.99
N LYS A 321 -0.52 7.37 -14.91
CA LYS A 321 0.54 8.03 -14.12
C LYS A 321 1.60 7.04 -13.61
N ASN A 322 1.16 5.92 -13.02
CA ASN A 322 2.08 4.92 -12.47
C ASN A 322 2.88 4.18 -13.56
N VAL A 323 2.27 3.98 -14.74
CA VAL A 323 2.98 3.43 -15.91
C VAL A 323 4.06 4.39 -16.38
N GLU A 324 3.75 5.67 -16.52
CA GLU A 324 4.72 6.71 -16.90
C GLU A 324 5.89 6.77 -15.91
N LEU A 325 5.60 6.85 -14.61
CA LEU A 325 6.61 6.84 -13.55
C LEU A 325 7.48 5.57 -13.60
N THR A 326 6.87 4.40 -13.87
CA THR A 326 7.62 3.16 -14.01
C THR A 326 8.57 3.18 -15.21
N LEU A 327 8.12 3.68 -16.36
CA LEU A 327 8.98 3.81 -17.54
C LEU A 327 10.16 4.74 -17.28
N ARG A 328 9.93 5.85 -16.58
CA ARG A 328 10.96 6.84 -16.23
C ARG A 328 11.96 6.28 -15.21
N CYS A 329 11.48 5.73 -14.11
CA CYS A 329 12.33 5.34 -12.98
C CYS A 329 12.97 3.95 -13.12
N ALA A 330 12.27 2.99 -13.77
CA ALA A 330 12.77 1.61 -13.90
C ALA A 330 13.82 1.44 -15.01
N GLY A 331 13.91 2.39 -15.94
CA GLY A 331 14.91 2.44 -17.01
C GLY A 331 16.18 3.21 -16.65
N ALA A 332 16.17 4.01 -15.58
CA ALA A 332 17.33 4.76 -15.14
C ALA A 332 18.44 3.79 -14.68
N GLU A 333 19.64 3.88 -15.29
CA GLU A 333 20.80 3.18 -14.74
C GLU A 333 21.10 3.75 -13.35
N VAL A 334 21.06 2.87 -12.35
CA VAL A 334 21.48 3.24 -10.99
C VAL A 334 22.93 3.67 -11.07
N ALA A 335 23.21 4.97 -10.93
CA ALA A 335 24.56 5.46 -10.73
C ALA A 335 25.12 4.74 -9.50
N LYS A 336 26.22 4.02 -9.65
CA LYS A 336 26.91 3.41 -8.52
C LYS A 336 27.30 4.51 -7.56
N PRO A 337 26.98 4.40 -6.26
CA PRO A 337 27.57 5.30 -5.28
C PRO A 337 29.09 5.18 -5.35
N ALA A 338 29.74 6.32 -5.42
CA ALA A 338 31.20 6.45 -5.45
C ALA A 338 31.84 5.97 -4.13
#